data_22f597398e4ddab8d2875aecb9101afb
#
_entry.id   22f597398e4ddab8d2875aecb9101afb
#
_cell.length_a   1.000
_cell.length_b   1.000
_cell.length_c   1.000
_cell.angle_alpha   90.00
_cell.angle_beta   90.00
_cell.angle_gamma   90.00
#
_symmetry.space_group_name_H-M   'P 1'
#
loop_
_entity.id
_entity.type
_entity.pdbx_description
1 polymer ?
#
loop_
_entity_poly.entity_id
_entity_poly.type
_entity_poly.pdbx_seq_one_letter_code
_entity_poly.pdbx_strand_id
1 'polypeptide(L)'
;MRIFRTICTAVLSIALLAACSARGSSNEPSRAPKPSAPSFDGTYRFDFDGTQQLAGGEPKPTKSRTRLYALRSTCTDAGCIATATKLADGDPKRRSDPPVDLVLDYIEGHWQMALREDSACADNEKRGPLLTAWILAPQPDGTLTGTSSVAMNPSPDCAVATQTPVTVTRLSGVDDGIPVANPGKQAPLSPSAPGGLTGHYNETSILGDSSKPGVRRVAMQTTCVRNTDQCTTFKSYQTAAGATVVNSLLFNNGKWALDQRVNVNCPNGATAGTVKHEEYGLPQPVTRPLPRVTGSVRFDAAASCPAQQLDISLERTGD
;
A
#
# COMPACT_ATOMS: atom_id res chain seq x y z
N MET A 1 20.34 18.80 -59.40
CA MET A 1 20.06 19.83 -60.44
C MET A 1 18.94 20.69 -59.92
N ARG A 2 19.21 22.06 -59.91
CA ARG A 2 18.36 23.18 -59.44
C ARG A 2 18.24 23.30 -57.93
N ILE A 3 18.99 24.09 -57.21
CA ILE A 3 19.33 25.51 -57.09
C ILE A 3 18.12 26.43 -57.28
N PHE A 4 17.64 27.02 -56.15
CA PHE A 4 17.23 28.42 -56.15
C PHE A 4 17.52 29.05 -54.78
N ARG A 5 18.18 30.13 -54.90
CA ARG A 5 18.72 31.14 -54.03
C ARG A 5 17.67 32.21 -53.71
N THR A 6 18.00 32.97 -52.64
CA THR A 6 17.82 34.40 -52.47
C THR A 6 16.51 34.77 -51.76
N ILE A 7 16.39 35.70 -50.76
CA ILE A 7 17.04 37.02 -50.56
C ILE A 7 16.90 37.46 -49.11
N CYS A 8 17.94 38.13 -48.55
CA CYS A 8 17.92 38.96 -47.36
C CYS A 8 17.00 40.17 -47.51
N THR A 9 16.31 40.58 -46.43
CA THR A 9 15.96 41.99 -46.23
C THR A 9 16.12 42.35 -44.73
N ALA A 10 17.10 43.19 -44.48
CA ALA A 10 17.34 43.91 -43.24
C ALA A 10 16.36 45.08 -43.16
N VAL A 11 15.66 45.25 -42.05
CA VAL A 11 15.02 46.52 -41.69
C VAL A 11 15.45 46.94 -40.30
N LEU A 12 16.18 48.02 -40.28
CA LEU A 12 16.65 48.79 -39.13
C LEU A 12 15.48 49.65 -38.65
N SER A 13 15.10 49.61 -37.38
CA SER A 13 14.23 50.62 -36.77
C SER A 13 14.47 50.77 -35.28
N ILE A 14 15.16 51.81 -34.92
CA ILE A 14 14.95 52.88 -33.92
C ILE A 14 14.55 52.43 -32.51
N ALA A 15 15.47 52.73 -31.59
CA ALA A 15 15.32 52.72 -30.14
C ALA A 15 14.29 53.75 -29.67
N LEU A 16 13.39 53.34 -28.81
CA LEU A 16 12.63 54.18 -27.90
C LEU A 16 12.88 53.70 -26.46
N LEU A 17 13.68 54.44 -25.73
CA LEU A 17 13.88 54.34 -24.29
C LEU A 17 12.59 54.78 -23.57
N ALA A 18 11.81 53.80 -23.08
CA ALA A 18 10.78 54.07 -22.09
C ALA A 18 11.30 53.54 -20.74
N ALA A 19 11.66 54.48 -19.87
CA ALA A 19 11.95 54.19 -18.46
C ALA A 19 10.66 53.77 -17.77
N CYS A 20 10.45 52.45 -17.58
CA CYS A 20 9.45 51.92 -16.68
C CYS A 20 10.05 51.70 -15.31
N SER A 21 9.56 52.49 -14.36
CA SER A 21 9.83 52.37 -12.92
C SER A 21 9.58 50.94 -12.48
N ALA A 22 10.64 50.28 -12.05
CA ALA A 22 10.55 48.97 -11.38
C ALA A 22 9.83 49.16 -10.04
N ARG A 23 8.50 48.93 -10.00
CA ARG A 23 7.82 48.55 -8.77
C ARG A 23 8.32 47.15 -8.41
N GLY A 24 9.09 47.09 -7.33
CA GLY A 24 9.50 45.83 -6.75
C GLY A 24 8.27 44.99 -6.40
N SER A 25 7.97 44.04 -7.26
CA SER A 25 7.08 42.94 -6.91
C SER A 25 7.87 42.01 -5.99
N SER A 26 7.62 42.13 -4.69
CA SER A 26 8.06 41.14 -3.73
C SER A 26 7.45 39.80 -4.15
N ASN A 27 8.24 38.94 -4.81
CA ASN A 27 7.91 37.55 -4.98
C ASN A 27 7.92 36.88 -3.59
N GLU A 28 6.82 37.04 -2.88
CA GLU A 28 6.54 36.18 -1.73
C GLU A 28 6.51 34.73 -2.28
N PRO A 29 7.35 33.81 -1.73
CA PRO A 29 7.36 32.46 -2.22
C PRO A 29 5.94 31.89 -2.09
N SER A 30 5.35 31.49 -3.22
CA SER A 30 4.01 30.91 -3.26
C SER A 30 3.97 29.77 -2.27
N ARG A 31 3.27 29.97 -1.16
CA ARG A 31 3.10 28.97 -0.12
C ARG A 31 2.45 27.75 -0.78
N ALA A 32 3.10 26.58 -0.67
CA ALA A 32 2.54 25.33 -1.19
C ALA A 32 1.09 25.17 -0.72
N PRO A 33 0.17 24.71 -1.58
CA PRO A 33 -1.23 24.52 -1.19
C PRO A 33 -1.30 23.67 0.08
N LYS A 34 -2.09 24.12 1.05
CA LYS A 34 -2.32 23.36 2.28
C LYS A 34 -2.94 22.03 1.92
N PRO A 35 -2.46 20.90 2.48
CA PRO A 35 -3.09 19.60 2.28
C PRO A 35 -4.59 19.69 2.61
N SER A 36 -5.42 19.24 1.70
CA SER A 36 -6.88 19.19 1.91
C SER A 36 -7.38 17.78 1.59
N ALA A 37 -8.16 17.22 2.50
CA ALA A 37 -8.89 15.99 2.29
C ALA A 37 -10.39 16.27 2.44
N PRO A 38 -11.27 15.51 1.81
CA PRO A 38 -12.68 15.53 2.16
C PRO A 38 -12.85 15.26 3.66
N SER A 39 -13.79 15.97 4.30
CA SER A 39 -14.09 15.76 5.72
C SER A 39 -14.47 14.32 5.98
N PHE A 40 -13.91 13.75 7.04
CA PHE A 40 -14.22 12.40 7.49
C PHE A 40 -14.78 12.48 8.93
N ASP A 41 -15.84 13.30 9.07
CA ASP A 41 -16.51 13.57 10.35
C ASP A 41 -17.92 13.00 10.36
N GLY A 42 -18.26 12.21 11.38
CA GLY A 42 -19.58 11.63 11.54
C GLY A 42 -19.55 10.19 12.01
N THR A 43 -20.73 9.59 11.99
CA THR A 43 -20.93 8.15 12.17
C THR A 43 -21.01 7.50 10.79
N TYR A 44 -20.21 6.47 10.57
CA TYR A 44 -20.08 5.79 9.29
C TYR A 44 -20.33 4.30 9.43
N ARG A 45 -20.91 3.75 8.36
CA ARG A 45 -21.04 2.32 8.15
C ARG A 45 -19.97 1.85 7.16
N PHE A 46 -19.22 0.83 7.56
CA PHE A 46 -18.21 0.15 6.78
C PHE A 46 -18.76 -1.22 6.38
N ASP A 47 -19.04 -1.40 5.12
CA ASP A 47 -19.53 -2.64 4.55
C ASP A 47 -18.37 -3.38 3.86
N PHE A 48 -17.95 -4.49 4.43
CA PHE A 48 -16.90 -5.36 3.89
C PHE A 48 -17.57 -6.46 3.07
N ASP A 49 -17.37 -6.42 1.75
CA ASP A 49 -17.97 -7.41 0.85
C ASP A 49 -17.15 -8.70 0.81
N GLY A 50 -17.46 -9.60 1.74
CA GLY A 50 -16.83 -10.92 1.80
C GLY A 50 -17.09 -11.79 0.57
N THR A 51 -18.18 -11.54 -0.19
CA THR A 51 -18.47 -12.33 -1.39
C THR A 51 -17.47 -12.10 -2.52
N GLN A 52 -16.78 -10.94 -2.49
CA GLN A 52 -15.71 -10.57 -3.42
C GLN A 52 -14.31 -10.67 -2.80
N GLN A 53 -14.18 -11.32 -1.65
CA GLN A 53 -12.87 -11.50 -1.02
C GLN A 53 -11.93 -12.30 -1.91
N LEU A 54 -10.67 -11.83 -2.00
CA LEU A 54 -9.56 -12.56 -2.61
C LEU A 54 -8.63 -13.09 -1.52
N ALA A 55 -8.04 -14.26 -1.77
CA ALA A 55 -6.93 -14.80 -0.97
C ALA A 55 -5.81 -15.24 -1.91
N GLY A 56 -4.62 -14.66 -1.73
CA GLY A 56 -3.50 -14.90 -2.63
C GLY A 56 -3.73 -14.44 -4.07
N GLY A 57 -4.75 -13.61 -4.32
CA GLY A 57 -5.20 -13.17 -5.65
C GLY A 57 -6.35 -13.98 -6.23
N GLU A 58 -6.70 -15.13 -5.64
CA GLU A 58 -7.78 -15.99 -6.09
C GLU A 58 -9.08 -15.70 -5.34
N PRO A 59 -10.26 -15.81 -5.98
CA PRO A 59 -11.55 -15.67 -5.31
C PRO A 59 -11.69 -16.66 -4.15
N LYS A 60 -11.94 -16.14 -2.96
CA LYS A 60 -12.23 -16.92 -1.75
C LYS A 60 -13.38 -16.27 -0.99
N PRO A 61 -14.63 -16.43 -1.48
CA PRO A 61 -15.80 -15.81 -0.88
C PRO A 61 -15.98 -16.19 0.59
N THR A 62 -16.36 -15.21 1.40
CA THR A 62 -16.71 -15.36 2.80
C THR A 62 -18.01 -14.61 3.09
N LYS A 63 -18.47 -14.64 4.33
CA LYS A 63 -19.62 -13.85 4.75
C LYS A 63 -19.26 -12.37 4.80
N SER A 64 -20.05 -11.53 4.16
CA SER A 64 -19.95 -10.06 4.28
C SER A 64 -20.21 -9.62 5.71
N ARG A 65 -19.61 -8.50 6.13
CA ARG A 65 -19.73 -7.96 7.47
C ARG A 65 -19.87 -6.44 7.43
N THR A 66 -20.62 -5.91 8.37
CA THR A 66 -20.75 -4.47 8.56
C THR A 66 -20.16 -4.08 9.91
N ARG A 67 -19.52 -2.90 9.96
CA ARG A 67 -19.03 -2.27 11.19
C ARG A 67 -19.41 -0.81 11.22
N LEU A 68 -19.61 -0.29 12.41
CA LEU A 68 -19.90 1.13 12.64
C LEU A 68 -18.71 1.80 13.31
N TYR A 69 -18.40 3.01 12.88
CA TYR A 69 -17.36 3.85 13.46
C TYR A 69 -17.86 5.29 13.60
N ALA A 70 -17.53 5.93 14.71
CA ALA A 70 -17.60 7.37 14.87
C ALA A 70 -16.23 7.97 14.56
N LEU A 71 -16.17 8.96 13.65
CA LEU A 71 -14.93 9.55 13.17
C LEU A 71 -14.91 11.05 13.34
N ARG A 72 -13.71 11.59 13.59
CA ARG A 72 -13.37 13.02 13.50
C ARG A 72 -12.11 13.19 12.70
N SER A 73 -12.06 14.24 11.87
CA SER A 73 -10.88 14.54 11.05
C SER A 73 -10.45 16.00 11.21
N THR A 74 -9.18 16.26 10.93
CA THR A 74 -8.61 17.60 10.83
C THR A 74 -7.45 17.63 9.85
N CYS A 75 -7.23 18.79 9.21
CA CYS A 75 -6.08 19.01 8.35
C CYS A 75 -5.22 20.14 8.92
N THR A 76 -3.92 19.89 8.98
CA THR A 76 -2.88 20.85 9.36
C THR A 76 -1.85 20.97 8.24
N ASP A 77 -0.84 21.79 8.41
CA ASP A 77 0.28 21.87 7.44
C ASP A 77 1.09 20.55 7.39
N ALA A 78 0.98 19.70 8.43
CA ALA A 78 1.62 18.38 8.46
C ALA A 78 0.82 17.26 7.75
N GLY A 79 -0.38 17.56 7.26
CA GLY A 79 -1.27 16.60 6.60
C GLY A 79 -2.67 16.54 7.23
N CYS A 80 -3.50 15.67 6.68
CA CYS A 80 -4.84 15.40 7.19
C CYS A 80 -4.86 14.07 7.95
N ILE A 81 -5.56 14.06 9.08
CA ILE A 81 -5.64 12.92 9.99
C ILE A 81 -7.08 12.73 10.46
N ALA A 82 -7.52 11.49 10.62
CA ALA A 82 -8.77 11.14 11.24
C ALA A 82 -8.53 10.16 12.40
N THR A 83 -9.37 10.29 13.42
CA THR A 83 -9.48 9.32 14.50
C THR A 83 -10.84 8.65 14.43
N ALA A 84 -10.89 7.35 14.71
CA ALA A 84 -12.10 6.56 14.67
C ALA A 84 -12.27 5.75 15.96
N THR A 85 -13.48 5.73 16.48
CA THR A 85 -13.88 4.85 17.58
C THR A 85 -14.88 3.84 17.04
N LYS A 86 -14.59 2.55 17.20
CA LYS A 86 -15.51 1.48 16.81
C LYS A 86 -16.75 1.51 17.71
N LEU A 87 -17.91 1.40 17.07
CA LEU A 87 -19.20 1.32 17.76
C LEU A 87 -19.65 -0.15 17.89
N ALA A 88 -20.59 -0.38 18.77
CA ALA A 88 -21.19 -1.70 18.92
C ALA A 88 -21.96 -2.09 17.64
N ASP A 89 -21.95 -3.36 17.30
CA ASP A 89 -22.64 -3.86 16.12
C ASP A 89 -24.16 -3.56 16.24
N GLY A 90 -24.68 -2.84 15.24
CA GLY A 90 -26.09 -2.44 15.18
C GLY A 90 -26.50 -1.28 16.10
N ASP A 91 -25.61 -0.72 16.91
CA ASP A 91 -25.91 0.39 17.81
C ASP A 91 -24.94 1.57 17.62
N PRO A 92 -25.32 2.61 16.85
CA PRO A 92 -24.47 3.76 16.58
C PRO A 92 -24.24 4.69 17.78
N LYS A 93 -24.95 4.48 18.90
CA LYS A 93 -24.87 5.29 20.10
C LYS A 93 -24.06 4.62 21.22
N ARG A 94 -23.46 3.49 20.97
CA ARG A 94 -22.67 2.74 21.94
C ARG A 94 -21.32 2.35 21.41
N ARG A 95 -20.27 2.62 22.18
CA ARG A 95 -18.91 2.17 21.88
C ARG A 95 -18.82 0.64 21.93
N SER A 96 -17.96 0.06 21.11
CA SER A 96 -17.67 -1.39 21.16
C SER A 96 -17.03 -1.79 22.49
N ASP A 97 -17.24 -3.04 22.88
CA ASP A 97 -16.56 -3.67 24.01
C ASP A 97 -15.91 -4.98 23.50
N PRO A 98 -14.59 -5.12 23.60
CA PRO A 98 -13.61 -4.12 24.02
C PRO A 98 -13.54 -2.89 23.11
N PRO A 99 -13.12 -1.73 23.65
CA PRO A 99 -12.98 -0.53 22.84
C PRO A 99 -11.86 -0.67 21.80
N VAL A 100 -12.13 -0.18 20.58
CA VAL A 100 -11.15 -0.12 19.48
C VAL A 100 -11.11 1.29 18.94
N ASP A 101 -9.94 1.91 19.00
CA ASP A 101 -9.68 3.23 18.44
C ASP A 101 -8.65 3.11 17.33
N LEU A 102 -8.88 3.82 16.24
CA LEU A 102 -8.02 3.80 15.04
C LEU A 102 -7.58 5.22 14.70
N VAL A 103 -6.45 5.32 14.00
CA VAL A 103 -5.98 6.56 13.40
C VAL A 103 -5.77 6.31 11.92
N LEU A 104 -6.31 7.22 11.09
CA LEU A 104 -6.16 7.20 9.65
C LEU A 104 -5.42 8.47 9.20
N ASP A 105 -4.47 8.33 8.31
CA ASP A 105 -3.78 9.45 7.66
C ASP A 105 -4.26 9.56 6.19
N TYR A 106 -4.36 10.79 5.67
CA TYR A 106 -4.69 11.02 4.27
C TYR A 106 -3.41 11.14 3.46
N ILE A 107 -3.13 10.10 2.68
CA ILE A 107 -1.89 9.95 1.92
C ILE A 107 -2.24 9.72 0.45
N GLU A 108 -1.69 10.52 -0.45
CA GLU A 108 -1.85 10.35 -1.92
C GLU A 108 -3.32 10.18 -2.35
N GLY A 109 -4.22 10.98 -1.79
CA GLY A 109 -5.65 10.94 -2.16
C GLY A 109 -6.48 9.88 -1.43
N HIS A 110 -5.92 9.14 -0.49
CA HIS A 110 -6.59 8.03 0.22
C HIS A 110 -6.50 8.18 1.73
N TRP A 111 -7.57 7.85 2.44
CA TRP A 111 -7.52 7.59 3.87
C TRP A 111 -6.94 6.20 4.11
N GLN A 112 -5.84 6.14 4.85
CA GLN A 112 -5.11 4.90 5.10
C GLN A 112 -4.93 4.66 6.59
N MET A 113 -5.03 3.40 6.99
CA MET A 113 -4.63 2.96 8.32
C MET A 113 -3.99 1.58 8.25
N ALA A 114 -3.13 1.25 9.22
CA ALA A 114 -2.74 -0.11 9.53
C ALA A 114 -2.81 -0.36 11.04
N LEU A 115 -3.23 -1.56 11.38
CA LEU A 115 -3.30 -2.06 12.74
C LEU A 115 -2.55 -3.39 12.79
N ARG A 116 -1.79 -3.61 13.87
CA ARG A 116 -1.17 -4.90 14.18
C ARG A 116 -1.82 -5.51 15.40
N GLU A 117 -2.16 -6.79 15.29
CA GLU A 117 -2.66 -7.63 16.37
C GLU A 117 -1.87 -8.94 16.39
N ASP A 118 -1.82 -9.63 17.52
CA ASP A 118 -1.32 -11.01 17.56
C ASP A 118 -2.48 -11.98 17.37
N SER A 119 -2.39 -12.79 16.31
CA SER A 119 -3.42 -13.77 15.96
C SER A 119 -2.88 -15.19 15.93
N ALA A 120 -3.75 -16.14 16.16
CA ALA A 120 -3.45 -17.56 15.99
C ALA A 120 -3.71 -17.98 14.53
N CYS A 121 -2.97 -18.98 14.06
CA CYS A 121 -3.28 -19.71 12.85
C CYS A 121 -4.57 -20.55 13.02
N ALA A 122 -5.10 -21.05 11.91
CA ALA A 122 -6.33 -21.86 11.95
C ALA A 122 -6.19 -23.14 12.80
N ASP A 123 -4.99 -23.68 12.90
CA ASP A 123 -4.63 -24.83 13.75
C ASP A 123 -4.44 -24.48 15.23
N ASN A 124 -4.43 -23.18 15.58
CA ASN A 124 -4.15 -22.61 16.90
C ASN A 124 -2.76 -22.95 17.49
N GLU A 125 -1.88 -23.63 16.78
CA GLU A 125 -0.57 -24.02 17.27
C GLU A 125 0.45 -22.89 17.19
N LYS A 126 0.31 -22.02 16.19
CA LYS A 126 1.24 -20.91 15.96
C LYS A 126 0.51 -19.59 16.03
N ARG A 127 1.18 -18.61 16.61
CA ARG A 127 0.71 -17.21 16.69
C ARG A 127 1.73 -16.30 16.06
N GLY A 128 1.26 -15.18 15.55
CA GLY A 128 2.13 -14.16 15.01
C GLY A 128 1.42 -12.87 14.68
N PRO A 129 2.16 -11.86 14.21
CA PRO A 129 1.58 -10.58 13.84
C PRO A 129 0.62 -10.73 12.67
N LEU A 130 -0.60 -10.27 12.88
CA LEU A 130 -1.61 -10.04 11.85
C LEU A 130 -1.69 -8.55 11.62
N LEU A 131 -1.41 -8.11 10.40
CA LEU A 131 -1.55 -6.72 10.00
C LEU A 131 -2.84 -6.56 9.19
N THR A 132 -3.70 -5.66 9.63
CA THR A 132 -4.88 -5.22 8.88
C THR A 132 -4.62 -3.81 8.38
N ALA A 133 -4.80 -3.57 7.08
CA ALA A 133 -4.68 -2.26 6.47
C ALA A 133 -5.95 -1.89 5.71
N TRP A 134 -6.34 -0.60 5.76
CA TRP A 134 -7.38 -0.03 4.92
C TRP A 134 -6.79 1.05 4.02
N ILE A 135 -7.22 1.07 2.77
CA ILE A 135 -6.93 2.14 1.81
C ILE A 135 -8.26 2.53 1.18
N LEU A 136 -8.73 3.73 1.48
CA LEU A 136 -10.08 4.20 1.18
C LEU A 136 -10.02 5.49 0.34
N ALA A 137 -10.53 5.44 -0.89
CA ALA A 137 -10.63 6.59 -1.80
C ALA A 137 -11.96 7.30 -1.64
N PRO A 138 -12.00 8.60 -1.36
CA PRO A 138 -13.22 9.40 -1.41
C PRO A 138 -13.84 9.39 -2.80
N GLN A 139 -15.16 9.27 -2.86
CA GLN A 139 -15.94 9.28 -4.09
C GLN A 139 -16.71 10.60 -4.24
N PRO A 140 -17.11 11.00 -5.46
CA PRO A 140 -17.85 12.25 -5.69
C PRO A 140 -19.22 12.32 -4.98
N ASP A 141 -19.84 11.18 -4.69
CA ASP A 141 -21.12 11.06 -3.98
C ASP A 141 -20.99 11.15 -2.44
N GLY A 142 -19.75 11.37 -1.94
CA GLY A 142 -19.46 11.46 -0.50
C GLY A 142 -19.26 10.10 0.19
N THR A 143 -19.36 8.99 -0.52
CA THR A 143 -18.94 7.69 -0.01
C THR A 143 -17.41 7.53 -0.08
N LEU A 144 -16.86 6.49 0.54
CA LEU A 144 -15.50 6.05 0.26
C LEU A 144 -15.56 4.60 -0.18
N THR A 145 -14.72 4.26 -1.15
CA THR A 145 -14.54 2.87 -1.59
C THR A 145 -13.09 2.47 -1.47
N GLY A 146 -12.81 1.20 -1.28
CA GLY A 146 -11.43 0.76 -1.17
C GLY A 146 -11.29 -0.70 -0.79
N THR A 147 -10.18 -1.00 -0.12
CA THR A 147 -9.80 -2.37 0.23
C THR A 147 -9.39 -2.47 1.68
N SER A 148 -9.88 -3.51 2.35
CA SER A 148 -9.33 -4.03 3.60
C SER A 148 -8.42 -5.21 3.28
N SER A 149 -7.14 -5.07 3.58
CA SER A 149 -6.13 -6.10 3.36
C SER A 149 -5.68 -6.68 4.69
N VAL A 150 -5.50 -8.00 4.74
CA VAL A 150 -4.98 -8.70 5.92
C VAL A 150 -3.77 -9.54 5.53
N ALA A 151 -2.70 -9.41 6.30
CA ALA A 151 -1.46 -10.15 6.12
C ALA A 151 -1.04 -10.80 7.43
N MET A 152 -0.62 -12.06 7.35
CA MET A 152 -0.07 -12.83 8.48
C MET A 152 0.89 -13.88 7.92
N ASN A 153 2.02 -14.11 8.58
CA ASN A 153 3.03 -15.08 8.12
C ASN A 153 3.88 -15.61 9.27
N PRO A 154 3.30 -16.29 10.29
CA PRO A 154 4.07 -16.88 11.38
C PRO A 154 4.73 -18.22 10.99
N SER A 155 4.30 -18.84 9.91
CA SER A 155 4.87 -20.09 9.37
C SER A 155 4.39 -20.32 7.93
N PRO A 156 5.08 -21.19 7.15
CA PRO A 156 4.70 -21.48 5.76
C PRO A 156 3.26 -21.96 5.56
N ASP A 157 2.71 -22.68 6.55
CA ASP A 157 1.34 -23.19 6.52
C ASP A 157 0.30 -22.16 6.97
N CYS A 158 0.75 -21.01 7.48
CA CYS A 158 -0.08 -19.93 7.99
C CYS A 158 0.23 -18.58 7.29
N ALA A 159 0.63 -18.62 6.03
CA ALA A 159 0.77 -17.42 5.22
C ALA A 159 -0.61 -16.96 4.73
N VAL A 160 -1.04 -15.77 5.15
CA VAL A 160 -2.33 -15.17 4.81
C VAL A 160 -2.09 -13.88 4.04
N ALA A 161 -2.74 -13.75 2.89
CA ALA A 161 -2.83 -12.51 2.12
C ALA A 161 -4.26 -12.39 1.60
N THR A 162 -5.13 -11.67 2.31
CA THR A 162 -6.51 -11.47 1.88
C THR A 162 -6.79 -10.01 1.57
N GLN A 163 -7.66 -9.77 0.61
CA GLN A 163 -8.15 -8.46 0.21
C GLN A 163 -9.67 -8.51 0.08
N THR A 164 -10.36 -7.61 0.78
CA THR A 164 -11.82 -7.53 0.82
C THR A 164 -12.24 -6.13 0.40
N PRO A 165 -13.09 -5.95 -0.61
CA PRO A 165 -13.65 -4.64 -0.95
C PRO A 165 -14.42 -4.04 0.23
N VAL A 166 -14.29 -2.72 0.38
CA VAL A 166 -14.96 -1.96 1.45
C VAL A 166 -15.68 -0.76 0.85
N THR A 167 -16.92 -0.58 1.25
CA THR A 167 -17.70 0.65 1.01
C THR A 167 -17.99 1.33 2.34
N VAL A 168 -17.74 2.64 2.41
CA VAL A 168 -17.94 3.44 3.62
C VAL A 168 -18.99 4.51 3.33
N THR A 169 -20.08 4.48 4.11
CA THR A 169 -21.21 5.38 3.94
C THR A 169 -21.44 6.18 5.21
N ARG A 170 -21.57 7.50 5.07
CA ARG A 170 -21.91 8.38 6.19
C ARG A 170 -23.37 8.19 6.59
N LEU A 171 -23.63 8.00 7.87
CA LEU A 171 -24.98 7.84 8.42
C LEU A 171 -25.52 9.12 9.09
N SER A 172 -24.68 9.74 9.92
CA SER A 172 -25.08 10.90 10.73
C SER A 172 -23.86 11.69 11.22
N GLY A 173 -24.09 12.73 12.02
CA GLY A 173 -23.06 13.30 12.89
C GLY A 173 -22.60 12.31 13.97
N VAL A 174 -21.50 12.63 14.65
CA VAL A 174 -21.06 11.89 15.85
C VAL A 174 -22.04 12.18 16.97
N ASP A 175 -22.50 11.13 17.66
CA ASP A 175 -23.31 11.29 18.89
C ASP A 175 -22.43 11.87 20.00
N ASP A 176 -22.95 12.85 20.75
CA ASP A 176 -22.20 13.55 21.80
C ASP A 176 -21.77 12.62 22.96
N GLY A 177 -22.47 11.51 23.15
CA GLY A 177 -22.12 10.48 24.15
C GLY A 177 -20.96 9.56 23.70
N ILE A 178 -20.50 9.64 22.43
CA ILE A 178 -19.41 8.81 21.93
C ILE A 178 -18.09 9.55 22.03
N PRO A 179 -17.15 9.10 22.87
CA PRO A 179 -15.82 9.68 22.95
C PRO A 179 -15.00 9.28 21.71
N VAL A 180 -14.74 10.23 20.83
CA VAL A 180 -13.78 10.10 19.73
C VAL A 180 -12.56 10.94 20.05
N ALA A 181 -11.36 10.35 19.96
CA ALA A 181 -10.12 11.06 20.24
C ALA A 181 -9.98 12.32 19.35
N ASN A 182 -9.34 13.36 19.87
CA ASN A 182 -9.11 14.57 19.08
C ASN A 182 -8.00 14.30 18.03
N PRO A 183 -8.28 14.36 16.74
CA PRO A 183 -7.27 14.11 15.69
C PRO A 183 -6.13 15.13 15.72
N GLY A 184 -6.39 16.39 16.12
CA GLY A 184 -5.34 17.43 16.23
C GLY A 184 -4.34 17.20 17.37
N LYS A 185 -4.59 16.25 18.28
CA LYS A 185 -3.65 15.85 19.34
C LYS A 185 -2.80 14.64 18.96
N GLN A 186 -3.02 14.06 17.78
CA GLN A 186 -2.20 12.93 17.33
C GLN A 186 -0.81 13.44 16.92
N ALA A 187 0.24 12.68 17.23
CA ALA A 187 1.57 12.99 16.77
C ALA A 187 1.60 13.09 15.22
N PRO A 188 2.41 13.94 14.61
CA PRO A 188 2.59 13.96 13.15
C PRO A 188 2.97 12.57 12.60
N LEU A 189 2.54 12.28 11.36
CA LEU A 189 2.95 11.06 10.68
C LEU A 189 4.45 11.14 10.39
N SER A 190 5.20 10.15 10.85
CA SER A 190 6.61 9.94 10.50
C SER A 190 6.69 8.83 9.44
N PRO A 191 7.12 9.17 8.22
CA PRO A 191 7.21 8.18 7.16
C PRO A 191 8.18 7.05 7.50
N SER A 192 7.71 5.81 7.45
CA SER A 192 8.52 4.60 7.67
C SER A 192 9.42 4.31 6.47
N ALA A 193 10.69 3.95 6.72
CA ALA A 193 11.64 3.59 5.65
C ALA A 193 11.11 2.47 4.73
N PRO A 194 10.62 1.34 5.25
CA PRO A 194 10.04 0.27 4.41
C PRO A 194 8.78 0.70 3.65
N GLY A 195 8.06 1.74 4.07
CA GLY A 195 6.93 2.29 3.33
C GLY A 195 7.27 2.79 1.92
N GLY A 196 8.56 2.92 1.59
CA GLY A 196 9.03 3.30 0.26
C GLY A 196 8.94 2.19 -0.80
N LEU A 197 8.66 0.94 -0.43
CA LEU A 197 8.45 -0.15 -1.40
C LEU A 197 7.01 -0.10 -1.94
N THR A 198 6.76 0.84 -2.83
CA THR A 198 5.43 1.10 -3.42
C THR A 198 5.55 1.47 -4.89
N GLY A 199 4.50 1.18 -5.68
CA GLY A 199 4.43 1.44 -7.11
C GLY A 199 4.71 0.19 -7.97
N HIS A 200 4.98 0.41 -9.25
CA HIS A 200 5.27 -0.66 -10.20
C HIS A 200 6.77 -0.90 -10.33
N TYR A 201 7.13 -2.18 -10.47
CA TYR A 201 8.51 -2.62 -10.63
C TYR A 201 8.63 -3.66 -11.75
N ASN A 202 9.78 -3.67 -12.44
CA ASN A 202 10.23 -4.82 -13.18
C ASN A 202 11.01 -5.72 -12.21
N GLU A 203 10.50 -6.93 -12.00
CA GLU A 203 11.19 -7.97 -11.25
C GLU A 203 12.01 -8.81 -12.22
N THR A 204 13.32 -8.85 -12.00
CA THR A 204 14.24 -9.75 -12.71
C THR A 204 14.63 -10.87 -11.76
N SER A 205 14.51 -12.13 -12.21
CA SER A 205 14.89 -13.33 -11.46
C SER A 205 15.94 -14.13 -12.24
N ILE A 206 16.99 -14.56 -11.55
CA ILE A 206 18.09 -15.36 -12.10
C ILE A 206 18.21 -16.65 -11.29
N LEU A 207 18.10 -17.80 -11.93
CA LEU A 207 18.24 -19.11 -11.30
C LEU A 207 19.69 -19.56 -11.36
N GLY A 208 20.40 -19.58 -10.22
CA GLY A 208 21.80 -20.01 -10.11
C GLY A 208 22.68 -19.34 -11.17
N ASP A 209 23.44 -20.13 -11.92
CA ASP A 209 24.35 -19.66 -12.97
C ASP A 209 23.65 -19.44 -14.33
N SER A 210 22.33 -19.37 -14.37
CA SER A 210 21.58 -19.17 -15.61
C SER A 210 21.90 -17.81 -16.23
N SER A 211 22.25 -17.79 -17.53
CA SER A 211 22.41 -16.55 -18.29
C SER A 211 21.08 -15.95 -18.78
N LYS A 212 19.95 -16.64 -18.54
CA LYS A 212 18.63 -16.19 -19.00
C LYS A 212 17.78 -15.71 -17.82
N PRO A 213 17.68 -14.40 -17.61
CA PRO A 213 16.82 -13.86 -16.57
C PRO A 213 15.34 -14.05 -16.93
N GLY A 214 14.53 -14.40 -15.94
CA GLY A 214 13.08 -14.21 -16.03
C GLY A 214 12.75 -12.76 -15.69
N VAL A 215 11.88 -12.11 -16.47
CA VAL A 215 11.42 -10.74 -16.19
C VAL A 215 9.91 -10.72 -16.14
N ARG A 216 9.37 -10.07 -15.09
CA ARG A 216 7.92 -9.81 -14.98
C ARG A 216 7.65 -8.46 -14.35
N ARG A 217 6.48 -7.90 -14.65
CA ARG A 217 5.99 -6.69 -13.99
C ARG A 217 5.28 -7.07 -12.70
N VAL A 218 5.57 -6.36 -11.63
CA VAL A 218 4.92 -6.52 -10.32
C VAL A 218 4.45 -5.16 -9.80
N ALA A 219 3.36 -5.16 -9.05
CA ALA A 219 2.93 -3.99 -8.29
C ALA A 219 3.18 -4.26 -6.80
N MET A 220 3.70 -3.25 -6.10
CA MET A 220 3.99 -3.25 -4.68
C MET A 220 3.11 -2.22 -3.99
N GLN A 221 2.38 -2.63 -2.95
CA GLN A 221 1.55 -1.75 -2.13
C GLN A 221 1.91 -1.96 -0.67
N THR A 222 2.61 -0.99 -0.09
CA THR A 222 3.08 -1.07 1.30
C THR A 222 2.25 -0.18 2.20
N THR A 223 1.81 -0.74 3.31
CA THR A 223 1.15 0.00 4.39
C THR A 223 1.84 -0.33 5.71
N CYS A 224 2.10 0.70 6.52
CA CYS A 224 2.82 0.57 7.78
C CYS A 224 1.94 0.98 8.96
N VAL A 225 2.09 0.30 10.08
CA VAL A 225 1.53 0.74 11.35
C VAL A 225 2.12 2.11 11.67
N ARG A 226 1.26 3.05 11.96
CA ARG A 226 1.59 4.46 12.09
C ARG A 226 2.79 4.71 13.00
N ASN A 227 3.78 5.48 12.51
CA ASN A 227 5.00 5.85 13.21
C ASN A 227 5.86 4.67 13.67
N THR A 228 5.80 3.56 12.93
CA THR A 228 6.64 2.37 13.16
C THR A 228 7.17 1.83 11.83
N ASP A 229 8.13 0.90 11.89
CA ASP A 229 8.58 0.11 10.74
C ASP A 229 7.84 -1.25 10.61
N GLN A 230 6.73 -1.43 11.30
CA GLN A 230 5.88 -2.61 11.14
C GLN A 230 5.02 -2.45 9.90
N CYS A 231 5.48 -2.98 8.79
CA CYS A 231 4.85 -2.82 7.49
C CYS A 231 4.48 -4.17 6.88
N THR A 232 3.44 -4.15 6.06
CA THR A 232 3.13 -5.22 5.12
C THR A 232 3.17 -4.67 3.70
N THR A 233 3.74 -5.45 2.79
CA THR A 233 3.75 -5.16 1.35
C THR A 233 2.98 -6.24 0.62
N PHE A 234 1.94 -5.85 -0.10
CA PHE A 234 1.25 -6.73 -1.03
C PHE A 234 1.94 -6.64 -2.38
N LYS A 235 2.55 -7.75 -2.80
CA LYS A 235 3.17 -7.93 -4.11
C LYS A 235 2.20 -8.64 -5.01
N SER A 236 1.76 -7.98 -6.07
CA SER A 236 0.83 -8.57 -7.05
C SER A 236 1.45 -8.65 -8.43
N TYR A 237 1.15 -9.73 -9.16
CA TYR A 237 1.57 -9.95 -10.53
C TYR A 237 0.63 -10.92 -11.24
N GLN A 238 0.68 -10.91 -12.58
CA GLN A 238 0.00 -11.90 -13.40
C GLN A 238 0.94 -13.04 -13.80
N THR A 239 0.45 -14.26 -13.74
CA THR A 239 1.12 -15.42 -14.28
C THR A 239 1.02 -15.44 -15.81
N ALA A 240 1.81 -16.27 -16.48
CA ALA A 240 1.70 -16.47 -17.92
C ALA A 240 0.32 -16.99 -18.36
N ALA A 241 -0.42 -17.66 -17.47
CA ALA A 241 -1.80 -18.11 -17.70
C ALA A 241 -2.85 -17.02 -17.43
N GLY A 242 -2.44 -15.80 -17.06
CA GLY A 242 -3.34 -14.67 -16.79
C GLY A 242 -3.93 -14.64 -15.37
N ALA A 243 -3.62 -15.61 -14.51
CA ALA A 243 -4.07 -15.58 -13.12
C ALA A 243 -3.32 -14.51 -12.31
N THR A 244 -4.04 -13.79 -11.46
CA THR A 244 -3.44 -12.83 -10.53
C THR A 244 -2.94 -13.55 -9.29
N VAL A 245 -1.69 -13.31 -8.92
CA VAL A 245 -1.10 -13.78 -7.66
C VAL A 245 -0.85 -12.58 -6.76
N VAL A 246 -1.21 -12.71 -5.48
CA VAL A 246 -0.96 -11.72 -4.46
C VAL A 246 -0.23 -12.36 -3.28
N ASN A 247 0.98 -11.93 -3.02
CA ASN A 247 1.77 -12.34 -1.87
C ASN A 247 1.82 -11.19 -0.85
N SER A 248 1.82 -11.51 0.44
CA SER A 248 2.05 -10.53 1.51
C SER A 248 3.42 -10.73 2.13
N LEU A 249 4.25 -9.73 2.05
CA LEU A 249 5.59 -9.67 2.65
C LEU A 249 5.50 -8.85 3.95
N LEU A 250 5.94 -9.41 5.06
CA LEU A 250 6.02 -8.68 6.33
C LEU A 250 7.43 -8.12 6.51
N PHE A 251 7.51 -6.84 6.87
CA PHE A 251 8.80 -6.21 7.16
C PHE A 251 9.20 -6.43 8.61
N ASN A 252 10.36 -7.03 8.79
CA ASN A 252 10.98 -7.26 10.10
C ASN A 252 12.50 -7.37 9.96
N ASN A 253 13.26 -6.88 10.94
CA ASN A 253 14.71 -6.98 10.99
C ASN A 253 15.42 -6.47 9.71
N GLY A 254 14.95 -5.36 9.15
CA GLY A 254 15.57 -4.74 7.98
C GLY A 254 15.25 -5.40 6.64
N LYS A 255 14.32 -6.35 6.60
CA LYS A 255 13.91 -7.04 5.36
C LYS A 255 12.42 -7.32 5.32
N TRP A 256 11.88 -7.40 4.10
CA TRP A 256 10.56 -7.98 3.80
C TRP A 256 10.73 -9.47 3.61
N ALA A 257 9.88 -10.27 4.21
CA ALA A 257 9.95 -11.71 4.11
C ALA A 257 8.56 -12.36 3.96
N LEU A 258 8.54 -13.49 3.26
CA LEU A 258 7.39 -14.39 3.13
C LEU A 258 7.89 -15.82 3.10
N ASP A 259 7.40 -16.64 4.03
CA ASP A 259 7.51 -18.10 3.99
C ASP A 259 6.14 -18.67 3.63
N GLN A 260 6.06 -19.46 2.57
CA GLN A 260 4.78 -19.96 2.06
C GLN A 260 4.92 -21.36 1.48
N ARG A 261 3.97 -22.24 1.79
CA ARG A 261 3.84 -23.51 1.09
C ARG A 261 3.28 -23.30 -0.31
N VAL A 262 3.95 -23.84 -1.31
CA VAL A 262 3.58 -23.73 -2.72
C VAL A 262 3.75 -25.08 -3.44
N ASN A 263 3.07 -25.24 -4.56
CA ASN A 263 3.33 -26.33 -5.50
C ASN A 263 4.25 -25.82 -6.62
N VAL A 264 5.28 -26.57 -6.95
CA VAL A 264 6.24 -26.27 -8.01
C VAL A 264 6.31 -27.39 -9.03
N ASN A 265 6.57 -27.06 -10.28
CA ASN A 265 6.87 -28.04 -11.32
C ASN A 265 8.37 -28.34 -11.30
N CYS A 266 8.70 -29.60 -11.11
CA CYS A 266 10.08 -30.09 -11.08
C CYS A 266 10.65 -30.24 -12.49
N PRO A 267 11.99 -30.25 -12.68
CA PRO A 267 12.61 -30.48 -13.98
C PRO A 267 12.23 -31.80 -14.66
N ASN A 268 11.84 -32.80 -13.88
CA ASN A 268 11.36 -34.09 -14.38
C ASN A 268 9.87 -34.11 -14.78
N GLY A 269 9.19 -32.95 -14.75
CA GLY A 269 7.78 -32.80 -15.06
C GLY A 269 6.80 -33.14 -13.92
N ALA A 270 7.28 -33.62 -12.78
CA ALA A 270 6.43 -33.85 -11.61
C ALA A 270 6.05 -32.54 -10.92
N THR A 271 4.93 -32.52 -10.20
CA THR A 271 4.57 -31.41 -9.30
C THR A 271 4.82 -31.83 -7.86
N ALA A 272 5.48 -30.97 -7.08
CA ALA A 272 5.76 -31.23 -5.68
C ALA A 272 5.42 -30.03 -4.80
N GLY A 273 4.89 -30.30 -3.60
CA GLY A 273 4.71 -29.29 -2.56
C GLY A 273 6.05 -28.97 -1.89
N THR A 274 6.40 -27.69 -1.80
CA THR A 274 7.62 -27.21 -1.14
C THR A 274 7.35 -25.95 -0.35
N VAL A 275 8.34 -25.49 0.42
CA VAL A 275 8.31 -24.17 1.06
C VAL A 275 9.09 -23.20 0.18
N LYS A 276 8.43 -22.09 -0.15
CA LYS A 276 9.05 -20.91 -0.77
C LYS A 276 9.41 -19.93 0.33
N HIS A 277 10.68 -19.51 0.35
CA HIS A 277 11.19 -18.40 1.15
C HIS A 277 11.50 -17.25 0.21
N GLU A 278 10.87 -16.11 0.41
CA GLU A 278 11.06 -14.92 -0.41
C GLU A 278 11.46 -13.77 0.51
N GLU A 279 12.59 -13.11 0.23
CA GLU A 279 13.05 -12.00 1.03
C GLU A 279 13.70 -10.89 0.21
N TYR A 280 13.57 -9.66 0.68
CA TYR A 280 14.14 -8.45 0.09
C TYR A 280 14.77 -7.60 1.19
N GLY A 281 16.02 -7.16 1.00
CA GLY A 281 16.71 -6.27 1.93
C GLY A 281 16.28 -4.80 1.75
N LEU A 282 16.19 -4.05 2.85
CA LEU A 282 16.03 -2.60 2.78
C LEU A 282 17.35 -1.97 2.28
N PRO A 283 17.36 -1.31 1.11
CA PRO A 283 18.58 -0.72 0.57
C PRO A 283 19.09 0.44 1.42
N GLN A 284 20.40 0.68 1.35
CA GLN A 284 21.05 1.82 1.99
C GLN A 284 21.84 2.62 0.94
N PRO A 285 21.73 3.97 0.88
CA PRO A 285 20.82 4.80 1.70
C PRO A 285 19.36 4.61 1.33
N VAL A 286 18.45 4.84 2.27
CA VAL A 286 17.02 4.77 2.02
C VAL A 286 16.57 6.01 1.26
N THR A 287 15.90 5.80 0.13
CA THR A 287 15.16 6.83 -0.62
C THR A 287 13.68 6.46 -0.67
N ARG A 288 12.80 7.44 -0.94
CA ARG A 288 11.35 7.19 -1.05
C ARG A 288 10.80 7.89 -2.28
N PRO A 289 10.16 7.16 -3.20
CA PRO A 289 10.03 5.69 -3.25
C PRO A 289 11.39 5.00 -3.45
N LEU A 290 11.45 3.69 -3.17
CA LEU A 290 12.67 2.89 -3.37
C LEU A 290 12.87 2.63 -4.87
N PRO A 291 13.96 3.10 -5.51
CA PRO A 291 14.15 2.94 -6.96
C PRO A 291 14.56 1.50 -7.32
N ARG A 292 15.26 0.83 -6.42
CA ARG A 292 15.74 -0.53 -6.60
C ARG A 292 15.79 -1.27 -5.27
N VAL A 293 15.40 -2.56 -5.31
CA VAL A 293 15.48 -3.47 -4.16
C VAL A 293 15.99 -4.82 -4.65
N THR A 294 16.87 -5.46 -3.89
CA THR A 294 17.40 -6.79 -4.19
C THR A 294 17.00 -7.79 -3.12
N GLY A 295 16.93 -9.04 -3.49
CA GLY A 295 16.55 -10.12 -2.60
C GLY A 295 16.75 -11.49 -3.21
N SER A 296 16.14 -12.49 -2.61
CA SER A 296 16.20 -13.86 -3.09
C SER A 296 14.87 -14.58 -2.93
N VAL A 297 14.65 -15.59 -3.76
CA VAL A 297 13.60 -16.59 -3.59
C VAL A 297 14.28 -17.94 -3.53
N ARG A 298 14.04 -18.68 -2.45
CA ARG A 298 14.54 -20.06 -2.27
C ARG A 298 13.35 -21.00 -2.17
N PHE A 299 13.46 -22.14 -2.81
CA PHE A 299 12.54 -23.28 -2.66
C PHE A 299 13.28 -24.41 -1.97
N ASP A 300 12.68 -24.96 -0.93
CA ASP A 300 13.26 -26.13 -0.26
C ASP A 300 13.20 -27.37 -1.17
N ALA A 301 14.10 -28.32 -0.94
CA ALA A 301 14.01 -29.60 -1.64
C ALA A 301 12.71 -30.32 -1.31
N ALA A 302 12.08 -30.92 -2.30
CA ALA A 302 10.92 -31.80 -2.16
C ALA A 302 11.23 -33.12 -2.86
N ALA A 303 10.45 -34.19 -2.57
CA ALA A 303 10.75 -35.56 -2.96
C ALA A 303 11.27 -35.78 -4.39
N SER A 304 10.85 -34.98 -5.35
CA SER A 304 11.25 -35.05 -6.77
C SER A 304 11.85 -33.78 -7.34
N CYS A 305 11.97 -32.71 -6.50
CA CYS A 305 12.53 -31.42 -6.88
C CYS A 305 13.76 -31.11 -6.03
N PRO A 306 14.92 -30.81 -6.61
CA PRO A 306 16.05 -30.25 -5.86
C PRO A 306 15.69 -28.88 -5.32
N ALA A 307 16.39 -28.46 -4.25
CA ALA A 307 16.32 -27.09 -3.79
C ALA A 307 16.74 -26.12 -4.89
N GLN A 308 16.09 -24.97 -4.98
CA GLN A 308 16.40 -23.94 -5.95
C GLN A 308 16.53 -22.59 -5.26
N GLN A 309 17.41 -21.74 -5.77
CA GLN A 309 17.55 -20.36 -5.33
C GLN A 309 17.62 -19.44 -6.55
N LEU A 310 16.86 -18.34 -6.48
CA LEU A 310 16.85 -17.29 -7.47
C LEU A 310 17.30 -15.99 -6.81
N ASP A 311 18.19 -15.29 -7.45
CA ASP A 311 18.48 -13.90 -7.13
C ASP A 311 17.44 -13.01 -7.76
N ILE A 312 16.92 -12.05 -7.00
CA ILE A 312 15.84 -11.15 -7.42
C ILE A 312 16.32 -9.70 -7.38
N SER A 313 16.00 -8.97 -8.43
CA SER A 313 16.12 -7.51 -8.47
C SER A 313 14.80 -6.88 -8.86
N LEU A 314 14.35 -5.89 -8.10
CA LEU A 314 13.19 -5.05 -8.38
C LEU A 314 13.69 -3.68 -8.84
N GLU A 315 13.30 -3.22 -10.01
CA GLU A 315 13.59 -1.88 -10.52
C GLU A 315 12.28 -1.13 -10.74
N ARG A 316 12.14 0.02 -10.07
CA ARG A 316 10.92 0.82 -10.11
C ARG A 316 10.69 1.39 -11.51
N THR A 317 9.43 1.30 -11.98
CA THR A 317 9.01 1.80 -13.31
C THR A 317 7.95 2.89 -13.24
N GLY A 318 7.35 3.13 -12.07
CA GLY A 318 6.33 4.18 -11.88
C GLY A 318 5.39 3.88 -10.70
N ASP A 319 4.34 4.68 -10.60
CA ASP A 319 3.23 4.55 -9.65
C ASP A 319 2.11 3.67 -10.19
#